data_403aade743d32498c321be924f032dce
#
_entry.id   403aade743d32498c321be924f032dce
#
_cell.length_a   1.000
_cell.length_b   1.000
_cell.length_c   1.000
_cell.angle_alpha   90.00
_cell.angle_beta   90.00
_cell.angle_gamma   90.00
#
_symmetry.space_group_name_H-M   'P 1'
#
loop_
_entity.id
_entity.type
_entity.pdbx_description
1 polymer ?
#
loop_
_entity_poly.entity_id
_entity_poly.type
_entity_poly.pdbx_seq_one_letter_code
_entity_poly.pdbx_strand_id
1 'polypeptide(L)'
;MTTMKLQKLVYYCQAWSLVWDSEPLFSEQIQAWACGPVVRDLYDSHRGQYQISALRKGNPSNLLPVEIETIDAVLNTYGDKTAQWLSDLTHMELPWNEARKDVPIGLNCENEITPASLEEYYSSL
;
A
#
# COMPACT_ATOMS: atom_id res chain seq x y z
N MET A 1 -5.69 -14.99 -0.93
CA MET A 1 -5.02 -13.84 -0.30
C MET A 1 -5.99 -13.10 0.60
N THR A 2 -5.55 -12.69 1.78
CA THR A 2 -6.39 -11.85 2.64
C THR A 2 -6.47 -10.43 2.09
N THR A 3 -7.58 -9.73 2.41
CA THR A 3 -7.73 -8.34 1.99
C THR A 3 -6.70 -7.44 2.68
N MET A 4 -6.33 -7.75 3.92
CA MET A 4 -5.29 -7.02 4.64
C MET A 4 -3.94 -7.14 3.91
N LYS A 5 -3.58 -8.34 3.48
CA LYS A 5 -2.33 -8.55 2.72
C LYS A 5 -2.36 -7.79 1.39
N LEU A 6 -3.50 -7.84 0.68
CA LEU A 6 -3.66 -7.09 -0.56
C LEU A 6 -3.40 -5.60 -0.37
N GLN A 7 -3.97 -5.00 0.67
CA GLN A 7 -3.76 -3.59 0.95
C GLN A 7 -2.28 -3.24 1.15
N LYS A 8 -1.55 -4.09 1.88
CA LYS A 8 -0.12 -3.82 2.13
C LYS A 8 0.72 -3.99 0.86
N LEU A 9 0.41 -4.99 0.04
CA LEU A 9 1.12 -5.18 -1.23
C LEU A 9 0.86 -4.01 -2.19
N VAL A 10 -0.38 -3.54 -2.28
CA VAL A 10 -0.71 -2.38 -3.12
C VAL A 10 0.01 -1.12 -2.62
N TYR A 11 0.08 -0.95 -1.31
CA TYR A 11 0.84 0.16 -0.71
C TYR A 11 2.31 0.13 -1.14
N TYR A 12 2.96 -1.03 -1.05
CA TYR A 12 4.37 -1.14 -1.45
C TYR A 12 4.56 -0.97 -2.96
N CYS A 13 3.61 -1.41 -3.77
CA CYS A 13 3.65 -1.15 -5.21
C CYS A 13 3.68 0.35 -5.50
N GLN A 14 2.82 1.12 -4.84
CA GLN A 14 2.82 2.57 -5.00
C GLN A 14 4.13 3.20 -4.56
N ALA A 15 4.63 2.80 -3.38
CA ALA A 15 5.86 3.34 -2.83
C ALA A 15 7.05 3.12 -3.78
N TRP A 16 7.23 1.90 -4.25
CA TRP A 16 8.37 1.58 -5.11
C TRP A 16 8.23 2.09 -6.54
N SER A 17 6.98 2.25 -7.03
CA SER A 17 6.76 2.91 -8.31
C SER A 17 7.25 4.36 -8.26
N LEU A 18 6.95 5.08 -7.18
CA LEU A 18 7.42 6.45 -7.01
C LEU A 18 8.94 6.53 -6.97
N VAL A 19 9.60 5.56 -6.33
CA VAL A 19 11.07 5.53 -6.23
C VAL A 19 11.72 5.18 -7.55
N TRP A 20 11.27 4.09 -8.19
CA TRP A 20 11.96 3.55 -9.38
C TRP A 20 11.57 4.26 -10.67
N ASP A 21 10.31 4.67 -10.78
CA ASP A 21 9.76 5.22 -12.02
C ASP A 21 9.39 6.69 -11.91
N SER A 22 9.48 7.27 -10.71
CA SER A 22 9.09 8.66 -10.39
C SER A 22 7.64 8.97 -10.76
N GLU A 23 6.80 7.93 -10.82
CA GLU A 23 5.39 8.04 -11.20
C GLU A 23 4.54 7.19 -10.28
N PRO A 24 3.35 7.68 -9.87
CA PRO A 24 2.43 6.84 -9.11
C PRO A 24 1.77 5.79 -10.00
N LEU A 25 1.46 4.62 -9.42
CA LEU A 25 0.67 3.61 -10.12
C LEU A 25 -0.81 3.98 -10.17
N PHE A 26 -1.27 4.74 -9.18
CA PHE A 26 -2.67 5.15 -9.07
C PHE A 26 -2.74 6.51 -8.39
N SER A 27 -3.86 7.20 -8.58
CA SER A 27 -4.10 8.53 -8.01
C SER A 27 -4.85 8.49 -6.67
N GLU A 28 -5.42 7.34 -6.31
CA GLU A 28 -6.22 7.18 -5.11
C GLU A 28 -5.38 7.41 -3.85
N GLN A 29 -6.01 8.00 -2.84
CA GLN A 29 -5.35 8.35 -1.60
C GLN A 29 -5.04 7.10 -0.75
N ILE A 30 -3.86 7.08 -0.14
CA ILE A 30 -3.50 6.11 0.89
C ILE A 30 -3.67 6.79 2.25
N GLN A 31 -4.37 6.13 3.17
CA GLN A 31 -4.63 6.65 4.51
C GLN A 31 -3.90 5.83 5.57
N ALA A 32 -3.55 6.48 6.67
CA ALA A 32 -2.77 5.85 7.76
C ALA A 32 -3.69 5.28 8.84
N TRP A 33 -4.41 4.20 8.50
CA TRP A 33 -5.34 3.55 9.44
C TRP A 33 -4.59 2.85 10.57
N ALA A 34 -5.33 2.50 11.64
CA ALA A 34 -4.74 1.83 12.81
C ALA A 34 -4.06 0.52 12.46
N CYS A 35 -4.57 -0.23 11.48
CA CYS A 35 -4.01 -1.52 11.05
C CYS A 35 -2.88 -1.37 10.04
N GLY A 36 -2.51 -0.15 9.66
CA GLY A 36 -1.50 0.14 8.66
C GLY A 36 -2.05 0.95 7.50
N PRO A 37 -1.24 1.19 6.47
CA PRO A 37 -1.68 1.93 5.29
C PRO A 37 -2.83 1.23 4.57
N VAL A 38 -3.82 2.00 4.14
CA VAL A 38 -4.99 1.51 3.42
C VAL A 38 -5.31 2.43 2.26
N VAL A 39 -5.49 1.84 1.07
CA VAL A 39 -6.03 2.55 -0.09
C VAL A 39 -7.56 2.53 0.08
N ARG A 40 -8.15 3.68 0.42
CA ARG A 40 -9.58 3.76 0.77
C ARG A 40 -10.49 3.27 -0.34
N ASP A 41 -10.21 3.66 -1.58
CA ASP A 41 -11.04 3.24 -2.71
C ASP A 41 -10.99 1.72 -2.92
N LEU A 42 -9.81 1.12 -2.73
CA LEU A 42 -9.69 -0.33 -2.79
C LEU A 42 -10.44 -0.99 -1.64
N TYR A 43 -10.36 -0.42 -0.43
CA TYR A 43 -11.11 -0.91 0.72
C TYR A 43 -12.61 -0.95 0.43
N ASP A 44 -13.16 0.10 -0.17
CA ASP A 44 -14.57 0.15 -0.52
C ASP A 44 -14.97 -0.96 -1.50
N SER A 45 -14.01 -1.44 -2.31
CA SER A 45 -14.25 -2.54 -3.26
C SER A 45 -14.29 -3.92 -2.60
N HIS A 46 -13.59 -4.11 -1.47
CA HIS A 46 -13.54 -5.42 -0.80
C HIS A 46 -14.15 -5.41 0.60
N ARG A 47 -14.74 -4.30 1.02
CA ARG A 47 -15.34 -4.18 2.36
C ARG A 47 -16.34 -5.31 2.60
N GLY A 48 -16.25 -5.92 3.79
CA GLY A 48 -17.09 -7.07 4.14
C GLY A 48 -16.49 -8.42 3.76
N GLN A 49 -15.35 -8.45 3.06
CA GLN A 49 -14.64 -9.67 2.69
C GLN A 49 -13.37 -9.78 3.51
N TYR A 50 -13.09 -10.96 4.02
CA TYR A 50 -11.83 -11.25 4.72
C TYR A 50 -10.77 -11.76 3.75
N GLN A 51 -11.17 -12.64 2.84
CA GLN A 51 -10.29 -13.17 1.80
C GLN A 51 -10.84 -12.85 0.43
N ILE A 52 -9.95 -12.71 -0.53
CA ILE A 52 -10.30 -12.38 -1.89
C ILE A 52 -9.46 -13.25 -2.85
N SER A 53 -10.13 -13.87 -3.81
CA SER A 53 -9.46 -14.62 -4.87
C SER A 53 -9.27 -13.77 -6.11
N ALA A 54 -10.18 -12.84 -6.34
CA ALA A 54 -10.09 -11.90 -7.46
C ALA A 54 -10.98 -10.69 -7.21
N LEU A 55 -10.52 -9.53 -7.67
CA LEU A 55 -11.36 -8.33 -7.79
C LEU A 55 -11.82 -8.24 -9.23
N ARG A 56 -13.13 -8.09 -9.43
CA ARG A 56 -13.72 -8.02 -10.78
C ARG A 56 -13.57 -6.65 -11.42
N LYS A 57 -13.14 -5.65 -10.63
CA LYS A 57 -12.86 -4.32 -11.15
C LYS A 57 -11.43 -4.23 -11.62
N GLY A 58 -11.22 -3.51 -12.70
CA GLY A 58 -9.90 -3.30 -13.26
C GLY A 58 -9.59 -4.26 -14.39
N ASN A 59 -8.65 -3.86 -15.19
CA ASN A 59 -8.23 -4.59 -16.38
C ASN A 59 -6.70 -4.62 -16.44
N PRO A 60 -6.07 -5.80 -16.29
CA PRO A 60 -4.59 -5.90 -16.32
C PRO A 60 -3.98 -5.36 -17.61
N SER A 61 -4.72 -5.38 -18.73
CA SER A 61 -4.20 -4.85 -19.98
C SER A 61 -4.06 -3.34 -20.00
N ASN A 62 -4.62 -2.64 -19.02
CA ASN A 62 -4.44 -1.18 -18.87
C ASN A 62 -3.11 -0.81 -18.23
N LEU A 63 -2.33 -1.79 -17.74
CA LEU A 63 -1.04 -1.52 -17.12
C LEU A 63 0.06 -1.40 -18.17
N LEU A 64 0.95 -0.43 -17.98
CA LEU A 64 2.15 -0.29 -18.79
C LEU A 64 3.17 -1.37 -18.41
N PRO A 65 4.06 -1.77 -19.34
CA PRO A 65 5.10 -2.76 -19.01
C PRO A 65 5.95 -2.38 -17.80
N VAL A 66 6.31 -1.12 -17.63
CA VAL A 66 7.10 -0.65 -16.49
C VAL A 66 6.33 -0.79 -15.17
N GLU A 67 5.02 -0.62 -15.22
CA GLU A 67 4.17 -0.80 -14.04
C GLU A 67 4.09 -2.28 -13.65
N ILE A 68 3.99 -3.16 -14.63
CA ILE A 68 4.00 -4.61 -14.39
C ILE A 68 5.32 -5.05 -13.76
N GLU A 69 6.45 -4.52 -14.25
CA GLU A 69 7.76 -4.82 -13.69
C GLU A 69 7.87 -4.43 -12.22
N THR A 70 7.36 -3.25 -11.87
CA THR A 70 7.35 -2.78 -10.48
C THR A 70 6.50 -3.69 -9.60
N ILE A 71 5.29 -4.03 -10.05
CA ILE A 71 4.40 -4.93 -9.32
C ILE A 71 5.05 -6.29 -9.12
N ASP A 72 5.65 -6.86 -10.17
CA ASP A 72 6.32 -8.16 -10.08
C ASP A 72 7.49 -8.13 -9.11
N ALA A 73 8.27 -7.06 -9.10
CA ALA A 73 9.39 -6.89 -8.16
C ALA A 73 8.90 -6.83 -6.71
N VAL A 74 7.82 -6.10 -6.46
CA VAL A 74 7.21 -6.02 -5.13
C VAL A 74 6.68 -7.38 -4.69
N LEU A 75 5.99 -8.09 -5.58
CA LEU A 75 5.48 -9.44 -5.26
C LEU A 75 6.61 -10.42 -4.99
N ASN A 76 7.72 -10.33 -5.71
CA ASN A 76 8.88 -11.18 -5.47
C ASN A 76 9.53 -10.91 -4.11
N THR A 77 9.49 -9.67 -3.63
CA THR A 77 10.10 -9.28 -2.36
C THR A 77 9.18 -9.50 -1.17
N TYR A 78 7.90 -9.14 -1.30
CA TYR A 78 6.95 -9.10 -0.19
C TYR A 78 5.83 -10.16 -0.31
N GLY A 79 5.64 -10.75 -1.48
CA GLY A 79 4.46 -11.58 -1.76
C GLY A 79 4.37 -12.86 -0.94
N ASP A 80 5.50 -13.38 -0.45
CA ASP A 80 5.54 -14.59 0.39
C ASP A 80 5.38 -14.29 1.87
N LYS A 81 5.28 -13.00 2.26
CA LYS A 81 5.13 -12.61 3.65
C LYS A 81 3.66 -12.66 4.07
N THR A 82 3.42 -12.83 5.39
CA THR A 82 2.06 -12.81 5.92
C THR A 82 1.53 -11.37 5.99
N ALA A 83 0.20 -11.25 6.08
CA ALA A 83 -0.43 -9.95 6.29
C ALA A 83 0.10 -9.28 7.57
N GLN A 84 0.27 -10.06 8.64
CA GLN A 84 0.76 -9.53 9.91
C GLN A 84 2.21 -9.04 9.80
N TRP A 85 3.05 -9.79 9.11
CA TRP A 85 4.44 -9.39 8.89
C TRP A 85 4.52 -8.05 8.14
N LEU A 86 3.73 -7.92 7.09
CA LEU A 86 3.69 -6.68 6.29
C LEU A 86 3.14 -5.51 7.10
N SER A 87 2.09 -5.74 7.89
CA SER A 87 1.55 -4.71 8.78
C SER A 87 2.60 -4.24 9.79
N ASP A 88 3.30 -5.17 10.42
CA ASP A 88 4.35 -4.85 11.39
C ASP A 88 5.47 -4.03 10.73
N LEU A 89 5.85 -4.38 9.51
CA LEU A 89 6.87 -3.62 8.79
C LEU A 89 6.43 -2.18 8.54
N THR A 90 5.19 -1.96 8.08
CA THR A 90 4.69 -0.60 7.85
C THR A 90 4.67 0.23 9.12
N HIS A 91 4.41 -0.38 10.28
CA HIS A 91 4.41 0.30 11.58
C HIS A 91 5.80 0.72 12.03
N MET A 92 6.84 0.13 11.47
CA MET A 92 8.23 0.51 11.76
C MET A 92 8.78 1.54 10.78
N GLU A 93 8.05 1.83 9.71
CA GLU A 93 8.50 2.72 8.65
C GLU A 93 7.91 4.11 8.80
N LEU A 94 8.68 5.13 8.40
CA LEU A 94 8.37 6.53 8.70
C LEU A 94 7.06 7.04 8.09
N PRO A 95 6.68 6.72 6.83
CA PRO A 95 5.51 7.34 6.22
C PRO A 95 4.22 7.14 7.00
N TRP A 96 3.96 5.93 7.51
CA TRP A 96 2.78 5.65 8.31
C TRP A 96 2.85 6.39 9.65
N ASN A 97 4.01 6.35 10.31
CA ASN A 97 4.20 7.01 11.60
C ASN A 97 4.07 8.53 11.49
N GLU A 98 4.65 9.14 10.46
CA GLU A 98 4.56 10.58 10.24
C GLU A 98 3.13 11.05 10.01
N ALA A 99 2.36 10.30 9.21
CA ALA A 99 0.98 10.66 8.93
C ALA A 99 0.12 10.60 10.19
N ARG A 100 0.52 9.80 11.18
CA ARG A 100 -0.23 9.58 12.43
C ARG A 100 0.39 10.26 13.64
N LYS A 101 1.38 11.11 13.50
CA LYS A 101 2.17 11.62 14.64
C LYS A 101 1.35 12.17 15.79
N ASP A 102 0.18 12.76 15.53
CA ASP A 102 -0.69 13.35 16.54
C ASP A 102 -1.83 12.42 16.96
N VAL A 103 -1.83 11.18 16.50
CA VAL A 103 -2.91 10.22 16.76
C VAL A 103 -2.36 9.05 17.58
N PRO A 104 -2.93 8.77 18.77
CA PRO A 104 -2.49 7.63 19.58
C PRO A 104 -2.59 6.30 18.82
N ILE A 105 -1.66 5.40 19.13
CA ILE A 105 -1.64 4.05 18.55
C ILE A 105 -2.96 3.34 18.90
N GLY A 106 -3.55 2.69 17.91
CA GLY A 106 -4.79 1.96 18.06
C GLY A 106 -6.05 2.77 17.77
N LEU A 107 -5.96 4.09 17.73
CA LEU A 107 -7.10 4.92 17.35
C LEU A 107 -7.18 5.06 15.83
N ASN A 108 -8.40 5.18 15.32
CA ASN A 108 -8.62 5.34 13.90
C ASN A 108 -8.06 6.68 13.42
N CYS A 109 -7.50 6.67 12.20
CA CYS A 109 -6.91 7.85 11.58
C CYS A 109 -7.11 7.74 10.07
N GLU A 110 -7.60 8.80 9.46
CA GLU A 110 -7.79 8.86 8.01
C GLU A 110 -6.83 9.83 7.34
N ASN A 111 -5.76 10.25 8.04
CA ASN A 111 -4.77 11.14 7.48
C ASN A 111 -4.06 10.51 6.30
N GLU A 112 -3.79 11.30 5.29
CA GLU A 112 -3.14 10.82 4.07
C GLU A 112 -1.65 10.53 4.29
N ILE A 113 -1.20 9.41 3.74
CA ILE A 113 0.23 9.17 3.51
C ILE A 113 0.52 9.70 2.11
N THR A 114 1.25 10.81 2.03
CA THR A 114 1.43 11.50 0.76
C THR A 114 2.42 10.80 -0.17
N PRO A 115 2.27 10.92 -1.50
CA PRO A 115 3.28 10.42 -2.43
C PRO A 115 4.67 10.97 -2.15
N ALA A 116 4.77 12.24 -1.76
CA ALA A 116 6.06 12.86 -1.45
C ALA A 116 6.75 12.16 -0.28
N SER A 117 6.02 11.81 0.78
CA SER A 117 6.60 11.12 1.93
C SER A 117 7.04 9.70 1.56
N LEU A 118 6.32 9.01 0.68
CA LEU A 118 6.70 7.69 0.20
C LEU A 118 7.99 7.74 -0.60
N GLU A 119 8.07 8.65 -1.55
CA GLU A 119 9.26 8.77 -2.38
C GLU A 119 10.48 9.15 -1.54
N GLU A 120 10.33 10.10 -0.63
CA GLU A 120 11.43 10.54 0.24
C GLU A 120 11.96 9.40 1.10
N TYR A 121 11.08 8.65 1.77
CA TYR A 121 11.50 7.59 2.69
C TYR A 121 12.11 6.40 1.95
N TYR A 122 11.37 5.84 0.98
CA TYR A 122 11.81 4.61 0.34
C TYR A 122 13.01 4.81 -0.58
N SER A 123 13.22 6.02 -1.13
CA SER A 123 14.42 6.31 -1.90
C SER A 123 15.67 6.37 -1.03
N SER A 124 15.52 6.52 0.27
CA SER A 124 16.66 6.57 1.20
C SER A 124 17.13 5.19 1.68
N LEU A 125 16.37 4.14 1.36
CA LEU A 125 16.71 2.79 1.79
C LEU A 125 17.84 2.17 0.97
#